data_59b25ae9b0208bc4693ce60c57272e45
#
_entry.id   59b25ae9b0208bc4693ce60c57272e45
#
_cell.length_a   1.000
_cell.length_b   1.000
_cell.length_c   1.000
_cell.angle_alpha   90.00
_cell.angle_beta   90.00
_cell.angle_gamma   90.00
#
_symmetry.space_group_name_H-M   'P 1'
#
loop_
_entity.id
_entity.type
_entity.pdbx_description
1 polymer ?
#
loop_
_entity_poly.entity_id
_entity_poly.type
_entity_poly.pdbx_seq_one_letter_code
_entity_poly.pdbx_strand_id
1 'polypeptide(L)'
;LDAALKHSKKPILSTYPPPFGFDDKGKPFKNGVVQDAVFVLRPLHDANPRDEKASFGFGASYVKGPILKTGYHLAAGFIFSPGSFVEEIPYDPRMYFEGEEQNISIRAFTHGWDIFHVRDTMIPLYHLYKQNGEDYVTHHWHPSVDEKRKVKWPQMTEASDKRLRELVFDRKTGGAYGLGPVRSMDDYESRSGISYSKRTITWRAGDERSSDTAGDSSGSGAEA
;
A
#
# COMPACT_ATOMS: atom_id res chain seq x y z
N LEU A 1 6.43 -13.66 8.76
CA LEU A 1 6.43 -12.61 9.79
C LEU A 1 7.74 -12.61 10.57
N ASP A 2 8.26 -13.77 10.96
CA ASP A 2 9.48 -13.90 11.77
C ASP A 2 10.70 -13.19 11.18
N ALA A 3 10.85 -13.22 9.85
CA ALA A 3 11.90 -12.48 9.16
C ALA A 3 11.73 -10.96 9.34
N ALA A 4 10.51 -10.45 9.28
CA ALA A 4 10.22 -9.03 9.46
C ALA A 4 10.35 -8.57 10.93
N LEU A 5 10.04 -9.46 11.88
CA LEU A 5 10.24 -9.21 13.31
C LEU A 5 11.70 -9.00 13.73
N LYS A 6 12.65 -9.46 12.89
CA LYS A 6 14.08 -9.16 13.09
C LYS A 6 14.43 -7.71 12.76
N HIS A 7 13.61 -7.04 11.97
CA HIS A 7 13.84 -5.67 11.49
C HIS A 7 12.90 -4.63 12.12
N SER A 8 11.76 -5.06 12.66
CA SER A 8 10.77 -4.17 13.26
C SER A 8 10.01 -4.84 14.39
N LYS A 9 9.64 -4.07 15.39
CA LYS A 9 8.73 -4.51 16.48
C LYS A 9 7.25 -4.49 16.04
N LYS A 10 6.93 -3.75 14.99
CA LYS A 10 5.58 -3.57 14.45
C LYS A 10 5.58 -3.79 12.92
N PRO A 11 5.88 -5.01 12.45
CA PRO A 11 5.95 -5.28 11.02
C PRO A 11 4.57 -5.55 10.41
N ILE A 12 4.40 -5.09 9.18
CA ILE A 12 3.27 -5.43 8.31
C ILE A 12 3.83 -6.02 7.03
N LEU A 13 3.38 -7.20 6.63
CA LEU A 13 3.67 -7.77 5.32
C LEU A 13 2.51 -7.43 4.39
N SER A 14 2.81 -6.84 3.26
CA SER A 14 1.79 -6.47 2.26
C SER A 14 2.37 -6.42 0.85
N THR A 15 1.55 -6.81 -0.11
CA THR A 15 1.81 -6.66 -1.55
C THR A 15 0.52 -6.99 -2.30
N TYR A 16 0.46 -6.71 -3.60
CA TYR A 16 -0.63 -7.22 -4.41
C TYR A 16 -0.51 -8.75 -4.55
N PRO A 17 -1.58 -9.51 -4.26
CA PRO A 17 -1.59 -10.95 -4.48
C PRO A 17 -1.29 -11.27 -5.94
N PRO A 18 -0.47 -12.30 -6.23
CA PRO A 18 -0.26 -12.75 -7.60
C PRO A 18 -1.57 -13.13 -8.29
N PRO A 19 -1.70 -12.89 -9.60
CA PRO A 19 -2.89 -13.28 -10.33
C PRO A 19 -2.99 -14.80 -10.51
N PHE A 20 -4.22 -15.29 -10.57
CA PHE A 20 -4.53 -16.63 -11.07
C PHE A 20 -5.66 -16.56 -12.10
N GLY A 21 -5.84 -17.62 -12.84
CA GLY A 21 -6.92 -17.80 -13.80
C GLY A 21 -7.41 -19.23 -13.84
N PHE A 22 -8.39 -19.51 -14.70
CA PHE A 22 -8.87 -20.85 -14.99
C PHE A 22 -8.58 -21.21 -16.45
N ASP A 23 -8.15 -22.44 -16.70
CA ASP A 23 -8.01 -22.98 -18.03
C ASP A 23 -9.40 -23.35 -18.63
N ASP A 24 -9.39 -23.81 -19.88
CA ASP A 24 -10.62 -24.20 -20.62
C ASP A 24 -11.40 -25.36 -19.95
N LYS A 25 -10.76 -26.08 -19.02
CA LYS A 25 -11.37 -27.17 -18.23
C LYS A 25 -11.81 -26.70 -16.85
N GLY A 26 -11.72 -25.40 -16.56
CA GLY A 26 -12.04 -24.83 -15.26
C GLY A 26 -11.02 -25.14 -14.15
N LYS A 27 -9.82 -25.60 -14.50
CA LYS A 27 -8.75 -25.85 -13.54
C LYS A 27 -7.98 -24.56 -13.23
N PRO A 28 -7.77 -24.19 -11.95
CA PRO A 28 -7.03 -22.99 -11.61
C PRO A 28 -5.54 -23.14 -11.95
N PHE A 29 -4.94 -22.08 -12.47
CA PHE A 29 -3.51 -21.97 -12.71
C PHE A 29 -2.98 -20.60 -12.24
N LYS A 30 -1.73 -20.60 -11.77
CA LYS A 30 -1.03 -19.39 -11.36
C LYS A 30 -0.51 -18.67 -12.60
N ASN A 31 -0.72 -17.37 -12.66
CA ASN A 31 -0.29 -16.55 -13.77
C ASN A 31 0.78 -15.55 -13.30
N GLY A 32 1.91 -15.49 -14.03
CA GLY A 32 2.89 -14.40 -13.88
C GLY A 32 3.69 -14.38 -12.59
N VAL A 33 3.87 -15.53 -11.90
CA VAL A 33 4.76 -15.58 -10.72
C VAL A 33 6.21 -15.37 -11.15
N VAL A 34 6.84 -14.30 -10.63
CA VAL A 34 8.27 -14.02 -10.85
C VAL A 34 9.08 -14.55 -9.68
N GLN A 35 9.90 -15.56 -9.95
CA GLN A 35 10.79 -16.12 -8.93
C GLN A 35 11.89 -15.12 -8.57
N ASP A 36 12.29 -15.13 -7.30
CA ASP A 36 13.38 -14.32 -6.75
C ASP A 36 13.20 -12.80 -6.86
N ALA A 37 11.99 -12.33 -7.00
CA ALA A 37 11.64 -10.92 -6.97
C ALA A 37 10.62 -10.59 -5.88
N VAL A 38 10.70 -9.34 -5.39
CA VAL A 38 9.72 -8.75 -4.49
C VAL A 38 8.87 -7.78 -5.29
N PHE A 39 7.57 -7.83 -5.12
CA PHE A 39 6.67 -6.79 -5.62
C PHE A 39 6.68 -5.58 -4.70
N VAL A 40 7.39 -4.55 -5.10
CA VAL A 40 7.39 -3.28 -4.39
C VAL A 40 6.28 -2.40 -4.97
N LEU A 41 5.39 -1.93 -4.10
CA LEU A 41 4.29 -1.05 -4.50
C LEU A 41 4.78 0.40 -4.56
N ARG A 42 4.60 1.03 -5.71
CA ARG A 42 5.00 2.41 -5.98
C ARG A 42 3.92 3.16 -6.75
N PRO A 43 3.88 4.51 -6.63
CA PRO A 43 2.99 5.32 -7.46
C PRO A 43 3.16 5.03 -8.96
N LEU A 44 2.05 5.03 -9.69
CA LEU A 44 2.07 4.89 -11.15
C LEU A 44 2.78 6.08 -11.81
N HIS A 45 3.13 5.91 -13.09
CA HIS A 45 3.90 6.92 -13.86
C HIS A 45 3.19 8.27 -13.96
N ASP A 46 1.86 8.26 -14.09
CA ASP A 46 1.00 9.44 -14.17
C ASP A 46 0.46 9.91 -12.82
N ALA A 47 0.78 9.17 -11.75
CA ALA A 47 0.35 9.51 -10.40
C ALA A 47 0.94 10.85 -9.95
N ASN A 48 0.13 11.67 -9.31
CA ASN A 48 0.59 12.91 -8.69
C ASN A 48 -0.43 13.41 -7.66
N PRO A 49 -0.01 13.79 -6.45
CA PRO A 49 -0.90 14.46 -5.51
C PRO A 49 -1.33 15.83 -6.08
N ARG A 50 -2.62 16.15 -6.00
CA ARG A 50 -3.19 17.41 -6.46
C ARG A 50 -4.03 18.04 -5.36
N ASP A 51 -4.24 19.36 -5.42
CA ASP A 51 -5.03 20.06 -4.41
C ASP A 51 -6.48 19.60 -4.39
N GLU A 52 -7.04 19.30 -5.56
CA GLU A 52 -8.40 18.80 -5.72
C GLU A 52 -8.51 17.29 -5.45
N LYS A 53 -7.42 16.53 -5.63
CA LYS A 53 -7.41 15.06 -5.48
C LYS A 53 -6.08 14.57 -4.91
N ALA A 54 -6.10 14.08 -3.67
CA ALA A 54 -4.92 13.53 -3.01
C ALA A 54 -4.68 12.05 -3.34
N SER A 55 -5.72 11.32 -3.72
CA SER A 55 -5.61 9.90 -4.10
C SER A 55 -5.03 9.72 -5.50
N PHE A 56 -4.23 8.70 -5.68
CA PHE A 56 -3.64 8.29 -6.97
C PHE A 56 -3.32 6.80 -6.97
N GLY A 57 -3.12 6.25 -8.16
CA GLY A 57 -2.88 4.82 -8.35
C GLY A 57 -1.47 4.37 -7.99
N PHE A 58 -1.39 3.12 -7.55
CA PHE A 58 -0.15 2.40 -7.29
C PHE A 58 -0.05 1.19 -8.22
N GLY A 59 1.18 0.81 -8.52
CA GLY A 59 1.51 -0.37 -9.28
C GLY A 59 2.65 -1.15 -8.63
N ALA A 60 2.81 -2.40 -9.04
CA ALA A 60 3.89 -3.24 -8.57
C ALA A 60 5.10 -3.15 -9.50
N SER A 61 6.28 -3.03 -8.91
CA SER A 61 7.58 -3.14 -9.59
C SER A 61 8.31 -4.36 -9.08
N TYR A 62 8.86 -5.17 -9.99
CA TYR A 62 9.69 -6.31 -9.60
C TYR A 62 11.09 -5.83 -9.23
N VAL A 63 11.50 -6.14 -8.00
CA VAL A 63 12.85 -5.84 -7.51
C VAL A 63 13.53 -7.14 -7.14
N LYS A 64 14.62 -7.49 -7.83
CA LYS A 64 15.47 -8.64 -7.46
C LYS A 64 16.19 -8.35 -6.15
N GLY A 65 16.34 -9.35 -5.30
CA GLY A 65 17.07 -9.18 -4.06
C GLY A 65 16.53 -9.98 -2.87
N PRO A 66 16.61 -9.42 -1.66
CA PRO A 66 16.22 -10.12 -0.43
C PRO A 66 14.74 -10.51 -0.43
N ILE A 67 14.37 -11.39 0.51
CA ILE A 67 12.98 -11.86 0.68
C ILE A 67 12.02 -10.77 1.14
N LEU A 68 12.53 -9.68 1.74
CA LEU A 68 11.78 -8.54 2.23
C LEU A 68 12.37 -7.25 1.67
N LYS A 69 11.50 -6.31 1.33
CA LYS A 69 11.86 -4.92 1.00
C LYS A 69 10.98 -3.98 1.81
N THR A 70 11.58 -2.93 2.35
CA THR A 70 10.81 -1.85 2.99
C THR A 70 9.86 -1.23 1.98
N GLY A 71 8.61 -1.06 2.39
CA GLY A 71 7.55 -0.44 1.62
C GLY A 71 6.90 0.72 2.38
N TYR A 72 6.10 1.50 1.66
CA TYR A 72 5.38 2.66 2.22
C TYR A 72 3.91 2.65 1.82
N HIS A 73 3.46 1.56 1.19
CA HIS A 73 2.09 1.39 0.73
C HIS A 73 1.59 -0.01 1.06
N LEU A 74 0.38 -0.09 1.59
CA LEU A 74 -0.33 -1.32 1.86
C LEU A 74 -1.25 -1.64 0.70
N ALA A 75 -1.34 -2.92 0.35
CA ALA A 75 -2.36 -3.43 -0.56
C ALA A 75 -3.47 -4.08 0.26
N ALA A 76 -4.71 -3.63 0.09
CA ALA A 76 -5.87 -4.16 0.82
C ALA A 76 -6.11 -5.65 0.55
N GLY A 77 -5.67 -6.15 -0.60
CA GLY A 77 -5.78 -7.58 -0.96
C GLY A 77 -4.90 -8.52 -0.14
N PHE A 78 -3.85 -8.01 0.50
CA PHE A 78 -2.99 -8.80 1.38
C PHE A 78 -2.32 -7.93 2.45
N ILE A 79 -2.80 -8.06 3.68
CA ILE A 79 -2.19 -7.46 4.88
C ILE A 79 -2.02 -8.57 5.91
N PHE A 80 -0.78 -8.80 6.34
CA PHE A 80 -0.45 -9.78 7.36
C PHE A 80 0.46 -9.14 8.43
N SER A 81 -0.03 -9.06 9.67
CA SER A 81 0.62 -8.35 10.77
C SER A 81 0.25 -8.97 12.12
N PRO A 82 0.91 -8.61 13.23
CA PRO A 82 0.40 -8.86 14.56
C PRO A 82 -1.03 -8.31 14.75
N GLY A 83 -1.88 -8.99 15.51
CA GLY A 83 -3.29 -8.63 15.70
C GLY A 83 -3.51 -7.23 16.28
N SER A 84 -2.57 -6.72 17.07
CA SER A 84 -2.61 -5.34 17.57
C SER A 84 -2.68 -4.26 16.49
N PHE A 85 -2.31 -4.59 15.24
CA PHE A 85 -2.44 -3.66 14.13
C PHE A 85 -3.88 -3.20 13.91
N VAL A 86 -4.84 -4.10 13.92
CA VAL A 86 -6.26 -3.74 13.67
C VAL A 86 -6.88 -2.94 14.82
N GLU A 87 -6.34 -3.08 16.02
CA GLU A 87 -6.77 -2.31 17.19
C GLU A 87 -6.19 -0.89 17.16
N GLU A 88 -4.89 -0.76 16.82
CA GLU A 88 -4.20 0.53 16.76
C GLU A 88 -4.56 1.35 15.52
N ILE A 89 -4.76 0.68 14.38
CA ILE A 89 -4.96 1.32 13.07
C ILE A 89 -6.27 0.80 12.43
N PRO A 90 -7.43 1.07 13.03
CA PRO A 90 -8.69 0.63 12.45
C PRO A 90 -8.93 1.32 11.10
N TYR A 91 -9.59 0.63 10.18
CA TYR A 91 -10.04 1.24 8.92
C TYR A 91 -10.95 2.44 9.19
N ASP A 92 -10.71 3.55 8.49
CA ASP A 92 -11.60 4.71 8.56
C ASP A 92 -12.89 4.40 7.76
N PRO A 93 -14.06 4.30 8.41
CA PRO A 93 -15.30 3.92 7.73
C PRO A 93 -15.82 4.99 6.74
N ARG A 94 -15.17 6.15 6.69
CA ARG A 94 -15.48 7.23 5.73
C ARG A 94 -14.66 7.12 4.45
N MET A 95 -13.71 6.17 4.39
CA MET A 95 -12.96 5.90 3.16
C MET A 95 -13.79 4.99 2.25
N TYR A 96 -13.68 5.22 0.95
CA TYR A 96 -14.36 4.44 -0.06
C TYR A 96 -13.46 4.22 -1.26
N PHE A 97 -13.03 3.00 -1.46
CA PHE A 97 -12.21 2.46 -2.54
C PHE A 97 -10.96 3.27 -2.87
N GLU A 98 -11.08 4.47 -3.47
CA GLU A 98 -9.91 5.29 -3.77
C GLU A 98 -9.36 5.96 -2.50
N GLY A 99 -8.04 5.83 -2.30
CA GLY A 99 -7.30 6.49 -1.23
C GLY A 99 -7.32 5.79 0.13
N GLU A 100 -8.08 4.69 0.32
CA GLU A 100 -8.10 3.98 1.60
C GLU A 100 -6.77 3.27 1.88
N GLU A 101 -6.14 2.69 0.86
CA GLU A 101 -4.81 2.08 0.99
C GLU A 101 -3.75 3.14 1.34
N GLN A 102 -3.83 4.34 0.76
CA GLN A 102 -2.96 5.46 1.13
C GLN A 102 -3.21 5.92 2.56
N ASN A 103 -4.48 6.08 2.94
CA ASN A 103 -4.88 6.48 4.28
C ASN A 103 -4.32 5.53 5.35
N ILE A 104 -4.57 4.23 5.21
CA ILE A 104 -4.12 3.24 6.20
C ILE A 104 -2.59 3.11 6.21
N SER A 105 -1.92 3.23 5.06
CA SER A 105 -0.46 3.18 4.94
C SER A 105 0.22 4.32 5.70
N ILE A 106 -0.24 5.54 5.49
CA ILE A 106 0.30 6.74 6.13
C ILE A 106 0.05 6.70 7.64
N ARG A 107 -1.15 6.30 8.06
CA ARG A 107 -1.48 6.15 9.47
C ARG A 107 -0.63 5.07 10.13
N ALA A 108 -0.51 3.92 9.51
CA ALA A 108 0.37 2.85 9.99
C ALA A 108 1.81 3.35 10.20
N PHE A 109 2.38 3.99 9.18
CA PHE A 109 3.73 4.55 9.25
C PHE A 109 3.89 5.56 10.40
N THR A 110 2.98 6.51 10.51
CA THR A 110 3.05 7.57 11.54
C THR A 110 2.82 7.05 12.95
N HIS A 111 2.12 5.92 13.12
CA HIS A 111 1.99 5.20 14.39
C HIS A 111 3.14 4.22 14.68
N GLY A 112 4.19 4.21 13.85
CA GLY A 112 5.40 3.43 14.07
C GLY A 112 5.38 2.01 13.52
N TRP A 113 4.43 1.67 12.67
CA TRP A 113 4.40 0.42 11.93
C TRP A 113 5.31 0.47 10.72
N ASP A 114 5.98 -0.64 10.40
CA ASP A 114 6.87 -0.78 9.27
C ASP A 114 6.28 -1.74 8.23
N ILE A 115 6.11 -1.24 7.01
CA ILE A 115 5.58 -2.01 5.91
C ILE A 115 6.73 -2.71 5.19
N PHE A 116 6.57 -4.01 4.94
CA PHE A 116 7.49 -4.82 4.15
C PHE A 116 6.74 -5.49 3.00
N HIS A 117 7.28 -5.34 1.82
CA HIS A 117 6.87 -6.12 0.66
C HIS A 117 7.64 -7.44 0.63
N VAL A 118 6.98 -8.51 0.22
CA VAL A 118 7.51 -9.88 0.26
C VAL A 118 7.58 -10.47 -1.15
N ARG A 119 8.41 -11.52 -1.31
CA ARG A 119 8.45 -12.27 -2.57
C ARG A 119 7.10 -12.91 -2.88
N ASP A 120 6.73 -12.94 -4.16
CA ASP A 120 5.53 -13.61 -4.67
C ASP A 120 5.39 -15.03 -4.17
N THR A 121 6.49 -15.78 -4.20
CA THR A 121 6.53 -17.18 -3.79
C THR A 121 6.22 -17.41 -2.31
N MET A 122 6.24 -16.36 -1.50
CA MET A 122 5.92 -16.39 -0.06
C MET A 122 4.48 -16.01 0.23
N ILE A 123 3.71 -15.53 -0.75
CA ILE A 123 2.32 -15.11 -0.56
C ILE A 123 1.43 -16.36 -0.62
N PRO A 124 0.64 -16.63 0.43
CA PRO A 124 -0.15 -17.85 0.50
C PRO A 124 -1.46 -17.80 -0.28
N LEU A 125 -1.78 -16.70 -0.95
CA LEU A 125 -3.03 -16.48 -1.65
C LEU A 125 -2.82 -15.83 -3.01
N TYR A 126 -3.83 -15.98 -3.88
CA TYR A 126 -3.86 -15.47 -5.25
C TYR A 126 -5.16 -14.73 -5.48
N HIS A 127 -5.18 -13.81 -6.42
CA HIS A 127 -6.36 -13.01 -6.74
C HIS A 127 -6.78 -13.22 -8.20
N LEU A 128 -8.07 -13.42 -8.42
CA LEU A 128 -8.67 -13.45 -9.75
C LEU A 128 -9.05 -12.04 -10.18
N TYR A 129 -8.11 -11.35 -10.83
CA TYR A 129 -8.35 -9.99 -11.32
C TYR A 129 -9.25 -9.98 -12.56
N LYS A 130 -8.96 -10.88 -13.51
CA LYS A 130 -9.66 -10.97 -14.80
C LYS A 130 -9.86 -12.42 -15.20
N GLN A 131 -10.96 -12.68 -15.91
CA GLN A 131 -11.23 -13.94 -16.57
C GLN A 131 -11.49 -13.65 -18.05
N ASN A 132 -10.75 -14.30 -18.97
CA ASN A 132 -10.84 -14.09 -20.42
C ASN A 132 -10.65 -12.62 -20.85
N GLY A 133 -9.78 -11.87 -20.15
CA GLY A 133 -9.50 -10.46 -20.44
C GLY A 133 -10.51 -9.47 -19.85
N GLU A 134 -11.61 -9.95 -19.29
CA GLU A 134 -12.66 -9.12 -18.66
C GLU A 134 -12.60 -9.20 -17.13
N ASP A 135 -13.18 -8.20 -16.48
CA ASP A 135 -13.30 -8.20 -15.01
C ASP A 135 -14.20 -9.36 -14.57
N TYR A 136 -13.72 -10.13 -13.60
CA TYR A 136 -14.43 -11.33 -13.13
C TYR A 136 -15.74 -11.02 -12.39
N VAL A 137 -15.80 -9.86 -11.75
CA VAL A 137 -16.98 -9.45 -10.97
C VAL A 137 -17.49 -8.10 -11.43
N THR A 138 -18.78 -7.88 -11.26
CA THR A 138 -19.38 -6.56 -11.43
C THR A 138 -18.92 -5.64 -10.31
N HIS A 139 -18.17 -4.61 -10.65
CA HIS A 139 -17.65 -3.67 -9.68
C HIS A 139 -18.74 -2.84 -9.00
N HIS A 140 -18.45 -2.38 -7.79
CA HIS A 140 -19.38 -1.58 -6.99
C HIS A 140 -19.71 -0.20 -7.58
N TRP A 141 -18.92 0.31 -8.52
CA TRP A 141 -19.20 1.53 -9.31
C TRP A 141 -19.99 1.27 -10.60
N HIS A 142 -20.27 0.01 -10.93
CA HIS A 142 -21.05 -0.30 -12.11
C HIS A 142 -22.48 0.23 -11.96
N PRO A 143 -23.11 0.83 -13.01
CA PRO A 143 -24.44 1.44 -12.92
C PRO A 143 -25.49 0.54 -12.27
N SER A 144 -25.56 -0.74 -12.65
CA SER A 144 -26.54 -1.70 -12.10
C SER A 144 -26.41 -1.93 -10.59
N VAL A 145 -25.24 -1.67 -10.02
CA VAL A 145 -24.98 -1.77 -8.57
C VAL A 145 -25.23 -0.42 -7.91
N ASP A 146 -24.72 0.65 -8.50
CA ASP A 146 -24.78 2.00 -7.93
C ASP A 146 -26.22 2.56 -7.91
N GLU A 147 -27.04 2.24 -8.90
CA GLU A 147 -28.46 2.64 -8.95
C GLU A 147 -29.25 2.22 -7.69
N LYS A 148 -28.88 1.11 -7.07
CA LYS A 148 -29.53 0.58 -5.86
C LYS A 148 -29.09 1.26 -4.57
N ARG A 149 -28.09 2.14 -4.61
CA ARG A 149 -27.52 2.79 -3.43
C ARG A 149 -28.22 4.13 -3.14
N LYS A 150 -28.33 4.44 -1.84
CA LYS A 150 -28.81 5.76 -1.39
C LYS A 150 -27.78 6.86 -1.67
N VAL A 151 -26.50 6.59 -1.35
CA VAL A 151 -25.37 7.47 -1.66
C VAL A 151 -24.63 6.86 -2.84
N LYS A 152 -24.48 7.64 -3.90
CA LYS A 152 -23.86 7.18 -5.16
C LYS A 152 -22.33 7.15 -5.05
N TRP A 153 -21.71 6.27 -5.84
CA TRP A 153 -20.26 6.08 -5.77
C TRP A 153 -19.44 7.38 -5.99
N PRO A 154 -19.83 8.32 -6.85
CA PRO A 154 -19.08 9.58 -7.00
C PRO A 154 -19.06 10.41 -5.72
N GLN A 155 -20.20 10.47 -5.00
CA GLN A 155 -20.29 11.18 -3.72
C GLN A 155 -19.44 10.52 -2.64
N MET A 156 -19.39 9.19 -2.63
CA MET A 156 -18.55 8.45 -1.68
C MET A 156 -17.05 8.64 -1.99
N THR A 157 -16.67 8.64 -3.27
CA THR A 157 -15.29 8.91 -3.71
C THR A 157 -14.86 10.32 -3.33
N GLU A 158 -15.71 11.32 -3.57
CA GLU A 158 -15.43 12.72 -3.17
C GLU A 158 -15.23 12.86 -1.66
N ALA A 159 -16.10 12.23 -0.87
CA ALA A 159 -15.98 12.23 0.59
C ALA A 159 -14.70 11.52 1.06
N SER A 160 -14.33 10.42 0.41
CA SER A 160 -13.09 9.68 0.66
C SER A 160 -11.86 10.53 0.36
N ASP A 161 -11.82 11.17 -0.80
CA ASP A 161 -10.68 12.04 -1.17
C ASP A 161 -10.57 13.26 -0.25
N LYS A 162 -11.68 13.89 0.09
CA LYS A 162 -11.69 14.96 1.11
C LYS A 162 -11.08 14.49 2.42
N ARG A 163 -11.42 13.25 2.87
CA ARG A 163 -10.88 12.67 4.09
C ARG A 163 -9.37 12.41 3.98
N LEU A 164 -8.90 11.94 2.83
CA LEU A 164 -7.46 11.77 2.59
C LEU A 164 -6.74 13.11 2.56
N ARG A 165 -7.30 14.14 1.92
CA ARG A 165 -6.74 15.51 1.88
C ARG A 165 -6.58 16.10 3.28
N GLU A 166 -7.59 15.94 4.13
CA GLU A 166 -7.52 16.36 5.55
C GLU A 166 -6.34 15.67 6.27
N LEU A 167 -6.07 14.40 5.96
CA LEU A 167 -4.97 13.68 6.57
C LEU A 167 -3.60 14.17 6.07
N VAL A 168 -3.44 14.31 4.74
CA VAL A 168 -2.11 14.51 4.13
C VAL A 168 -1.74 15.99 3.92
N PHE A 169 -2.73 16.88 3.68
CA PHE A 169 -2.48 18.31 3.47
C PHE A 169 -2.66 19.11 4.77
N ASP A 170 -3.76 18.87 5.47
CA ASP A 170 -4.05 19.56 6.73
C ASP A 170 -3.31 18.91 7.91
N ARG A 171 -2.65 17.75 7.67
CA ARG A 171 -1.88 16.99 8.65
C ARG A 171 -2.65 16.73 9.94
N LYS A 172 -3.91 16.33 9.80
CA LYS A 172 -4.78 16.06 10.97
C LYS A 172 -4.22 14.94 11.82
N THR A 173 -3.87 15.29 13.05
CA THR A 173 -3.40 14.38 14.09
C THR A 173 -4.51 14.08 15.09
N GLY A 174 -4.36 12.99 15.81
CA GLY A 174 -5.26 12.61 16.89
C GLY A 174 -6.57 11.95 16.44
N GLY A 175 -7.24 11.32 17.42
CA GLY A 175 -8.40 10.48 17.20
C GLY A 175 -8.05 9.16 16.50
N ALA A 176 -9.03 8.25 16.44
CA ALA A 176 -8.83 6.89 15.93
C ALA A 176 -8.37 6.81 14.46
N TYR A 177 -8.56 7.88 13.67
CA TYR A 177 -8.29 7.91 12.24
C TYR A 177 -7.32 9.03 11.83
N GLY A 178 -6.59 9.61 12.77
CA GLY A 178 -5.59 10.64 12.53
C GLY A 178 -4.19 10.09 12.29
N LEU A 179 -3.25 11.00 12.04
CA LEU A 179 -1.83 10.69 12.02
C LEU A 179 -1.35 10.33 13.42
N GLY A 180 -0.40 9.39 13.48
CA GLY A 180 0.22 8.96 14.73
C GLY A 180 1.28 9.93 15.26
N PRO A 181 1.67 9.76 16.53
CA PRO A 181 2.65 10.60 17.20
C PRO A 181 4.10 10.10 17.08
N VAL A 182 4.34 8.94 16.45
CA VAL A 182 5.66 8.27 16.48
C VAL A 182 6.58 8.77 15.38
N ARG A 183 6.03 9.02 14.17
CA ARG A 183 6.77 9.55 13.00
C ARG A 183 5.95 10.65 12.35
N SER A 184 6.62 11.65 11.81
CA SER A 184 5.98 12.77 11.13
C SER A 184 5.57 12.44 9.68
N MET A 185 4.72 13.30 9.09
CA MET A 185 4.47 13.28 7.65
C MET A 185 5.73 13.63 6.85
N ASP A 186 6.61 14.47 7.37
CA ASP A 186 7.88 14.80 6.69
C ASP A 186 8.79 13.57 6.63
N ASP A 187 8.81 12.74 7.68
CA ASP A 187 9.50 11.44 7.65
C ASP A 187 8.91 10.51 6.58
N TYR A 188 7.57 10.46 6.47
CA TYR A 188 6.90 9.68 5.44
C TYR A 188 7.25 10.17 4.04
N GLU A 189 7.13 11.48 3.78
CA GLU A 189 7.44 12.10 2.49
C GLU A 189 8.90 11.85 2.07
N SER A 190 9.82 12.04 3.01
CA SER A 190 11.26 11.85 2.80
C SER A 190 11.61 10.40 2.44
N ARG A 191 11.01 9.43 3.12
CA ARG A 191 11.33 8.00 2.95
C ARG A 191 10.58 7.35 1.80
N SER A 192 9.31 7.70 1.59
CA SER A 192 8.49 7.15 0.52
C SER A 192 8.80 7.75 -0.85
N GLY A 193 9.37 8.95 -0.90
CA GLY A 193 9.53 9.74 -2.12
C GLY A 193 8.21 10.35 -2.62
N ILE A 194 7.16 10.30 -1.81
CA ILE A 194 5.84 10.91 -2.11
C ILE A 194 5.72 12.17 -1.28
N SER A 195 5.91 13.33 -1.88
CA SER A 195 5.73 14.61 -1.17
C SER A 195 4.35 15.19 -1.45
N TYR A 196 3.46 15.09 -0.48
CA TYR A 196 2.17 15.74 -0.50
C TYR A 196 2.30 17.27 -0.34
N SER A 197 3.25 17.72 0.46
CA SER A 197 3.52 19.16 0.67
C SER A 197 3.98 19.85 -0.61
N LYS A 198 4.82 19.18 -1.42
CA LYS A 198 5.36 19.70 -2.69
C LYS A 198 4.58 19.26 -3.92
N ARG A 199 3.58 18.39 -3.78
CA ARG A 199 2.84 17.79 -4.91
C ARG A 199 3.74 17.03 -5.89
N THR A 200 4.78 16.36 -5.39
CA THR A 200 5.76 15.66 -6.22
C THR A 200 5.95 14.21 -5.81
N ILE A 201 6.33 13.38 -6.77
CA ILE A 201 6.71 11.98 -6.55
C ILE A 201 8.08 11.76 -7.16
N THR A 202 9.02 11.29 -6.35
CA THR A 202 10.41 11.06 -6.76
C THR A 202 10.59 9.65 -7.34
N TRP A 203 9.80 8.65 -6.87
CA TRP A 203 9.94 7.26 -7.29
C TRP A 203 8.62 6.68 -7.74
N ARG A 204 8.65 6.07 -8.92
CA ARG A 204 7.47 5.54 -9.58
C ARG A 204 7.62 4.05 -9.86
N ALA A 205 6.53 3.40 -10.23
CA ALA A 205 6.54 2.04 -10.73
C ALA A 205 7.42 1.98 -12.00
N GLY A 206 8.36 1.02 -12.02
CA GLY A 206 9.32 0.87 -13.13
C GLY A 206 10.66 1.57 -12.93
N ASP A 207 10.78 2.50 -11.97
CA ASP A 207 12.08 3.10 -11.66
C ASP A 207 13.01 2.06 -11.02
N GLU A 208 14.15 1.78 -11.66
CA GLU A 208 15.20 0.95 -11.08
C GLU A 208 16.01 1.80 -10.08
N ARG A 209 15.99 1.39 -8.82
CA ARG A 209 16.98 1.87 -7.85
C ARG A 209 18.16 0.93 -7.79
N SER A 210 19.29 1.40 -8.20
CA SER A 210 20.56 0.86 -7.75
C SER A 210 20.73 1.24 -6.27
N SER A 211 20.65 0.26 -5.36
CA SER A 211 20.91 0.37 -3.93
C SER A 211 19.83 1.03 -3.04
N ASP A 212 18.84 0.27 -2.60
CA ASP A 212 18.30 0.42 -1.26
C ASP A 212 19.20 -0.36 -0.28
N THR A 213 20.41 0.10 -0.08
CA THR A 213 21.12 -0.20 1.16
C THR A 213 20.47 0.63 2.25
N ALA A 214 19.52 0.00 2.99
CA ALA A 214 19.22 0.47 4.32
C ALA A 214 20.56 0.61 5.05
N GLY A 215 20.92 1.84 5.42
CA GLY A 215 22.15 2.10 6.14
C GLY A 215 22.15 1.29 7.42
N ASP A 216 22.95 0.28 7.44
CA ASP A 216 23.40 -0.40 8.65
C ASP A 216 24.38 0.53 9.33
N SER A 217 23.84 1.47 10.11
CA SER A 217 24.62 2.25 11.06
C SER A 217 24.78 1.44 12.34
N SER A 218 25.42 0.28 12.27
CA SER A 218 26.02 -0.35 13.42
C SER A 218 27.25 0.49 13.81
N GLY A 219 27.08 1.30 14.87
CA GLY A 219 28.16 2.03 15.49
C GLY A 219 29.26 1.08 15.91
N SER A 220 30.40 1.22 15.29
CA SER A 220 31.65 0.70 15.79
C SER A 220 32.01 1.44 17.09
N GLY A 221 31.73 0.81 18.22
CA GLY A 221 32.32 1.20 19.49
C GLY A 221 33.83 0.95 19.40
N ALA A 222 34.61 2.01 19.38
CA ALA A 222 36.05 1.92 19.56
C ALA A 222 36.35 1.57 21.01
N GLU A 223 37.03 0.47 21.22
CA GLU A 223 37.82 0.22 22.42
C GLU A 223 39.08 1.07 22.41
N ALA A 224 39.34 1.72 23.50
CA ALA A 224 40.67 2.04 24.01
C ALA A 224 40.61 2.20 25.51
#